data_8a066dcfa34b3dbaab075945c0a6a5ba
#
_entry.id   8a066dcfa34b3dbaab075945c0a6a5ba
#
_cell.length_a   1.000
_cell.length_b   1.000
_cell.length_c   1.000
_cell.angle_alpha   90.00
_cell.angle_beta   90.00
_cell.angle_gamma   90.00
#
_symmetry.space_group_name_H-M   'P 1'
#
loop_
_entity.id
_entity.type
_entity.pdbx_description
1 polymer ?
#
loop_
_entity_poly.entity_id
_entity_poly.type
_entity_poly.pdbx_seq_one_letter_code
_entity_poly.pdbx_strand_id
1 'polypeptide(L)'
;EGFPVSKELAQSIARHKTALSSQSSAKDFYSSGEPIQEGETLRRQDLSNTLDAISKEGSSYFYSGHIAQSIVDATRNLLTLDDLGNYQSKWTQPLSLDIYGKTGWTTPPHTQGYLTLATLKAYELLSKNTDRVEHHTLVECYRSLASDRDNITYDYQGELNRFVGNNLDYIKKKSLAVDRNSASI
;
A
#
# COMPACT_ATOMS: atom_id res chain seq x y z
N GLU A 1 2.23 -17.48 -22.53
CA GLU A 1 2.55 -18.86 -22.12
C GLU A 1 1.81 -19.27 -20.85
N GLY A 2 1.77 -18.43 -19.83
CA GLY A 2 1.22 -18.72 -18.50
C GLY A 2 2.30 -19.14 -17.52
N PHE A 3 1.89 -19.44 -16.28
CA PHE A 3 2.79 -19.87 -15.22
C PHE A 3 2.10 -20.91 -14.31
N PRO A 4 2.86 -21.79 -13.64
CA PRO A 4 2.28 -22.76 -12.71
C PRO A 4 1.77 -22.05 -11.46
N VAL A 5 0.55 -22.41 -11.05
CA VAL A 5 -0.11 -21.83 -9.87
C VAL A 5 0.59 -22.32 -8.59
N SER A 6 0.97 -21.38 -7.72
CA SER A 6 1.51 -21.75 -6.41
C SER A 6 0.42 -22.24 -5.46
N LYS A 7 0.83 -22.96 -4.43
CA LYS A 7 -0.06 -23.44 -3.37
C LYS A 7 -0.86 -22.28 -2.72
N GLU A 8 -0.18 -21.18 -2.41
CA GLU A 8 -0.78 -19.99 -1.77
C GLU A 8 -1.83 -19.37 -2.67
N LEU A 9 -1.54 -19.26 -3.98
CA LEU A 9 -2.48 -18.71 -4.96
C LEU A 9 -3.71 -19.61 -5.10
N ALA A 10 -3.52 -20.93 -5.25
CA ALA A 10 -4.61 -21.90 -5.34
C ALA A 10 -5.52 -21.82 -4.10
N GLN A 11 -4.94 -21.80 -2.90
CA GLN A 11 -5.68 -21.69 -1.65
C GLN A 11 -6.43 -20.36 -1.53
N SER A 12 -5.82 -19.26 -1.99
CA SER A 12 -6.47 -17.94 -1.99
C SER A 12 -7.67 -17.91 -2.93
N ILE A 13 -7.55 -18.44 -4.14
CA ILE A 13 -8.65 -18.52 -5.11
C ILE A 13 -9.79 -19.39 -4.55
N ALA A 14 -9.47 -20.55 -3.99
CA ALA A 14 -10.46 -21.44 -3.39
C ALA A 14 -11.19 -20.78 -2.21
N ARG A 15 -10.47 -20.06 -1.34
CA ARG A 15 -11.06 -19.34 -0.20
C ARG A 15 -12.02 -18.24 -0.63
N HIS A 16 -11.73 -17.57 -1.74
CA HIS A 16 -12.54 -16.46 -2.25
C HIS A 16 -13.48 -16.89 -3.39
N LYS A 17 -13.74 -18.20 -3.56
CA LYS A 17 -14.56 -18.76 -4.63
C LYS A 17 -15.88 -18.01 -4.82
N THR A 18 -16.61 -17.76 -3.75
CA THR A 18 -17.94 -17.10 -3.81
C THR A 18 -17.85 -15.69 -4.36
N ALA A 19 -16.87 -14.90 -3.91
CA ALA A 19 -16.70 -13.53 -4.40
C ALA A 19 -16.20 -13.49 -5.85
N LEU A 20 -15.29 -14.37 -6.21
CA LEU A 20 -14.71 -14.44 -7.55
C LEU A 20 -15.70 -14.96 -8.58
N SER A 21 -16.53 -15.97 -8.25
CA SER A 21 -17.49 -16.56 -9.18
C SER A 21 -18.56 -15.59 -9.70
N SER A 22 -18.82 -14.52 -8.95
CA SER A 22 -19.75 -13.46 -9.37
C SER A 22 -19.14 -12.46 -10.37
N GLN A 23 -17.83 -12.57 -10.65
CA GLN A 23 -17.11 -11.63 -11.50
C GLN A 23 -16.68 -12.28 -12.82
N SER A 24 -17.14 -11.73 -13.93
CA SER A 24 -16.78 -12.23 -15.27
C SER A 24 -15.27 -12.17 -15.55
N SER A 25 -14.57 -11.22 -14.93
CA SER A 25 -13.11 -11.07 -15.04
C SER A 25 -12.31 -12.17 -14.33
N ALA A 26 -12.97 -12.96 -13.49
CA ALA A 26 -12.32 -14.04 -12.73
C ALA A 26 -12.32 -15.38 -13.45
N LYS A 27 -12.85 -15.46 -14.68
CA LYS A 27 -12.95 -16.72 -15.46
C LYS A 27 -11.63 -17.50 -15.57
N ASP A 28 -10.51 -16.77 -15.68
CA ASP A 28 -9.19 -17.39 -15.85
C ASP A 28 -8.69 -18.13 -14.59
N PHE A 29 -9.30 -17.87 -13.43
CA PHE A 29 -8.98 -18.52 -12.17
C PHE A 29 -9.74 -19.84 -11.96
N TYR A 30 -10.49 -20.28 -12.97
CA TYR A 30 -11.26 -21.50 -12.93
C TYR A 30 -10.87 -22.44 -14.07
N SER A 31 -10.74 -23.71 -13.76
CA SER A 31 -10.54 -24.81 -14.71
C SER A 31 -11.74 -25.75 -14.59
N SER A 32 -12.45 -25.95 -15.70
CA SER A 32 -13.66 -26.79 -15.71
C SER A 32 -14.73 -26.46 -14.66
N GLY A 33 -14.85 -25.16 -14.32
CA GLY A 33 -15.83 -24.67 -13.34
C GLY A 33 -15.39 -24.73 -11.88
N GLU A 34 -14.21 -25.28 -11.59
CA GLU A 34 -13.61 -25.32 -10.27
C GLU A 34 -12.38 -24.38 -10.17
N PRO A 35 -12.06 -23.87 -8.98
CA PRO A 35 -10.84 -23.10 -8.76
C PRO A 35 -9.60 -23.84 -9.23
N ILE A 36 -8.74 -23.16 -9.98
CA ILE A 36 -7.49 -23.70 -10.49
C ILE A 36 -6.62 -24.22 -9.33
N GLN A 37 -6.01 -25.38 -9.51
CA GLN A 37 -5.24 -26.10 -8.50
C GLN A 37 -3.75 -25.75 -8.56
N GLU A 38 -3.03 -26.07 -7.47
CA GLU A 38 -1.57 -25.99 -7.42
C GLU A 38 -0.93 -26.79 -8.57
N GLY A 39 0.03 -26.17 -9.26
CA GLY A 39 0.74 -26.78 -10.41
C GLY A 39 0.02 -26.68 -11.74
N GLU A 40 -1.27 -26.37 -11.78
CA GLU A 40 -1.97 -26.08 -13.04
C GLU A 40 -1.44 -24.78 -13.66
N THR A 41 -1.54 -24.65 -14.98
CA THR A 41 -1.06 -23.45 -15.68
C THR A 41 -2.13 -22.37 -15.75
N LEU A 42 -1.91 -21.27 -15.02
CA LEU A 42 -2.74 -20.08 -15.15
C LEU A 42 -2.31 -19.27 -16.39
N ARG A 43 -3.27 -18.99 -17.26
CA ARG A 43 -3.09 -18.14 -18.44
C ARG A 43 -4.08 -16.99 -18.40
N ARG A 44 -3.56 -15.77 -18.52
CA ARG A 44 -4.36 -14.55 -18.59
C ARG A 44 -4.11 -13.86 -19.92
N GLN A 45 -4.79 -14.35 -20.95
CA GLN A 45 -4.59 -13.87 -22.32
C GLN A 45 -4.88 -12.39 -22.48
N ASP A 46 -5.94 -11.90 -21.85
CA ASP A 46 -6.32 -10.48 -21.93
C ASP A 46 -5.24 -9.58 -21.29
N LEU A 47 -4.66 -10.00 -20.15
CA LEU A 47 -3.54 -9.30 -19.53
C LEU A 47 -2.29 -9.35 -20.41
N SER A 48 -2.00 -10.48 -21.02
CA SER A 48 -0.86 -10.63 -21.94
C SER A 48 -0.99 -9.69 -23.14
N ASN A 49 -2.17 -9.61 -23.75
CA ASN A 49 -2.45 -8.70 -24.86
C ASN A 49 -2.30 -7.24 -24.43
N THR A 50 -2.79 -6.89 -23.25
CA THR A 50 -2.65 -5.55 -22.65
C THR A 50 -1.19 -5.16 -22.48
N LEU A 51 -0.37 -6.04 -21.87
CA LEU A 51 1.05 -5.77 -21.65
C LEU A 51 1.84 -5.71 -22.96
N ASP A 52 1.53 -6.55 -23.93
CA ASP A 52 2.14 -6.51 -25.26
C ASP A 52 1.82 -5.19 -25.99
N ALA A 53 0.59 -4.73 -25.93
CA ALA A 53 0.18 -3.46 -26.52
C ALA A 53 0.87 -2.27 -25.84
N ILE A 54 0.93 -2.23 -24.50
CA ILE A 54 1.68 -1.19 -23.76
C ILE A 54 3.17 -1.21 -24.12
N SER A 55 3.75 -2.40 -24.29
CA SER A 55 5.15 -2.54 -24.70
C SER A 55 5.44 -1.94 -26.08
N LYS A 56 4.49 -2.03 -27.01
CA LYS A 56 4.63 -1.52 -28.39
C LYS A 56 4.26 -0.06 -28.55
N GLU A 57 3.20 0.38 -27.87
CA GLU A 57 2.58 1.69 -28.06
C GLU A 57 2.83 2.66 -26.90
N GLY A 58 3.46 2.17 -25.80
CA GLY A 58 3.77 2.99 -24.64
C GLY A 58 2.54 3.27 -23.75
N SER A 59 2.71 4.22 -22.83
CA SER A 59 1.68 4.59 -21.86
C SER A 59 0.41 5.18 -22.49
N SER A 60 0.51 5.75 -23.70
CA SER A 60 -0.64 6.31 -24.42
C SER A 60 -1.72 5.26 -24.70
N TYR A 61 -1.35 4.01 -24.95
CA TYR A 61 -2.30 2.92 -25.12
C TYR A 61 -3.18 2.69 -23.88
N PHE A 62 -2.58 2.86 -22.69
CA PHE A 62 -3.32 2.72 -21.42
C PHE A 62 -4.24 3.92 -21.16
N TYR A 63 -3.73 5.14 -21.33
CA TYR A 63 -4.45 6.35 -20.89
C TYR A 63 -5.38 6.94 -21.96
N SER A 64 -5.19 6.62 -23.23
CA SER A 64 -5.97 7.21 -24.34
C SER A 64 -6.46 6.17 -25.35
N GLY A 65 -6.04 4.90 -25.22
CA GLY A 65 -6.39 3.82 -26.14
C GLY A 65 -7.59 2.99 -25.70
N HIS A 66 -7.67 1.78 -26.23
CA HIS A 66 -8.74 0.81 -25.94
C HIS A 66 -8.91 0.50 -24.45
N ILE A 67 -7.81 0.49 -23.68
CA ILE A 67 -7.88 0.24 -22.23
C ILE A 67 -8.60 1.38 -21.52
N ALA A 68 -8.29 2.63 -21.87
CA ALA A 68 -8.99 3.79 -21.32
C ALA A 68 -10.51 3.69 -21.54
N GLN A 69 -10.93 3.34 -22.76
CA GLN A 69 -12.36 3.14 -23.05
C GLN A 69 -12.96 2.02 -22.21
N SER A 70 -12.26 0.89 -22.07
CA SER A 70 -12.72 -0.24 -21.25
C SER A 70 -12.86 0.14 -19.76
N ILE A 71 -12.00 1.02 -19.24
CA ILE A 71 -12.09 1.54 -17.87
C ILE A 71 -13.32 2.45 -17.74
N VAL A 72 -13.54 3.34 -18.68
CA VAL A 72 -14.72 4.23 -18.71
C VAL A 72 -16.01 3.42 -18.70
N ASP A 73 -16.09 2.41 -19.55
CA ASP A 73 -17.27 1.52 -19.66
C ASP A 73 -17.48 0.74 -18.36
N ALA A 74 -16.42 0.15 -17.79
CA ALA A 74 -16.47 -0.61 -16.55
C ALA A 74 -16.87 0.23 -15.34
N THR A 75 -16.49 1.50 -15.32
CA THR A 75 -16.85 2.47 -14.27
C THR A 75 -18.18 3.16 -14.52
N ARG A 76 -18.90 2.78 -15.59
CA ARG A 76 -20.19 3.37 -15.98
C ARG A 76 -20.11 4.90 -16.12
N ASN A 77 -19.06 5.40 -16.76
CA ASN A 77 -18.74 6.81 -16.96
C ASN A 77 -18.49 7.59 -15.65
N LEU A 78 -18.18 6.93 -14.53
CA LEU A 78 -17.68 7.61 -13.33
C LEU A 78 -16.31 8.26 -13.59
N LEU A 79 -15.46 7.57 -14.38
CA LEU A 79 -14.26 8.14 -14.98
C LEU A 79 -14.54 8.44 -16.46
N THR A 80 -13.94 9.50 -16.97
CA THR A 80 -14.03 9.91 -18.37
C THR A 80 -12.70 9.66 -19.10
N LEU A 81 -12.73 9.67 -20.43
CA LEU A 81 -11.49 9.64 -21.24
C LEU A 81 -10.60 10.84 -20.96
N ASP A 82 -11.21 12.00 -20.67
CA ASP A 82 -10.46 13.21 -20.33
C ASP A 82 -9.74 13.07 -18.98
N ASP A 83 -10.38 12.46 -17.97
CA ASP A 83 -9.73 12.19 -16.68
C ASP A 83 -8.50 11.29 -16.86
N LEU A 84 -8.62 10.25 -17.67
CA LEU A 84 -7.52 9.33 -17.94
C LEU A 84 -6.44 9.98 -18.82
N GLY A 85 -6.83 10.66 -19.90
CA GLY A 85 -5.91 11.29 -20.85
C GLY A 85 -5.11 12.45 -20.26
N ASN A 86 -5.71 13.18 -19.29
CA ASN A 86 -5.04 14.27 -18.59
C ASN A 86 -4.12 13.79 -17.46
N TYR A 87 -4.22 12.51 -17.06
CA TYR A 87 -3.33 11.97 -16.03
C TYR A 87 -1.89 11.83 -16.55
N GLN A 88 -0.95 12.34 -15.78
CA GLN A 88 0.47 12.21 -16.04
C GLN A 88 1.21 11.70 -14.81
N SER A 89 1.97 10.64 -15.00
CA SER A 89 2.92 10.16 -13.98
C SER A 89 4.02 11.20 -13.76
N LYS A 90 4.29 11.52 -12.50
CA LYS A 90 5.31 12.51 -12.14
C LYS A 90 6.44 11.83 -11.38
N TRP A 91 7.67 12.19 -11.72
CA TRP A 91 8.82 11.88 -10.89
C TRP A 91 8.76 12.72 -9.62
N THR A 92 8.86 12.07 -8.47
CA THR A 92 8.86 12.74 -7.17
C THR A 92 10.12 12.40 -6.40
N GLN A 93 10.56 13.32 -5.54
CA GLN A 93 11.64 13.03 -4.61
C GLN A 93 11.13 12.11 -3.50
N PRO A 94 11.83 11.02 -3.19
CA PRO A 94 11.46 10.18 -2.07
C PRO A 94 11.65 10.93 -0.75
N LEU A 95 10.80 10.61 0.23
CA LEU A 95 10.99 11.06 1.61
C LEU A 95 12.06 10.20 2.29
N SER A 96 12.85 10.80 3.18
CA SER A 96 13.87 10.09 3.94
C SER A 96 13.93 10.53 5.39
N LEU A 97 14.36 9.60 6.25
CA LEU A 97 14.69 9.85 7.65
C LEU A 97 15.92 9.02 8.07
N ASP A 98 16.77 9.62 8.87
CA ASP A 98 17.86 8.89 9.53
C ASP A 98 17.34 8.27 10.83
N ILE A 99 17.42 6.94 10.91
CA ILE A 99 16.89 6.12 11.98
C ILE A 99 17.95 5.07 12.36
N TYR A 100 18.36 5.01 13.63
CA TYR A 100 19.41 4.10 14.12
C TYR A 100 20.68 4.10 13.27
N GLY A 101 21.10 5.29 12.81
CA GLY A 101 22.31 5.46 12.00
C GLY A 101 22.20 4.95 10.56
N LYS A 102 20.99 4.70 10.07
CA LYS A 102 20.71 4.32 8.68
C LYS A 102 19.66 5.23 8.08
N THR A 103 19.76 5.55 6.79
CA THR A 103 18.76 6.34 6.09
C THR A 103 17.69 5.43 5.52
N GLY A 104 16.46 5.55 6.02
CA GLY A 104 15.27 4.92 5.47
C GLY A 104 14.63 5.80 4.39
N TRP A 105 14.14 5.21 3.31
CA TRP A 105 13.52 5.90 2.19
C TRP A 105 12.10 5.38 1.94
N THR A 106 11.19 6.27 1.54
CA THR A 106 9.82 5.91 1.15
C THR A 106 9.29 6.85 0.08
N THR A 107 8.26 6.40 -0.63
CA THR A 107 7.52 7.27 -1.55
C THR A 107 6.73 8.33 -0.77
N PRO A 108 6.49 9.52 -1.37
CA PRO A 108 5.66 10.56 -0.77
C PRO A 108 4.23 10.11 -0.44
N PRO A 109 3.45 10.90 0.33
CA PRO A 109 2.05 10.64 0.61
C PRO A 109 1.24 10.43 -0.66
N HIS A 110 0.29 9.65 -0.57
CA HIS A 110 -0.65 8.70 -1.07
C HIS A 110 -0.27 7.27 -0.64
N THR A 111 0.99 7.00 -0.25
CA THR A 111 1.39 5.76 0.42
C THR A 111 1.65 6.02 1.90
N GLN A 112 1.51 4.98 2.72
CA GLN A 112 1.68 5.09 4.17
C GLN A 112 3.12 4.79 4.64
N GLY A 113 4.08 4.74 3.73
CA GLY A 113 5.49 4.48 4.07
C GLY A 113 6.08 5.51 5.04
N TYR A 114 5.63 6.76 4.97
CA TYR A 114 6.03 7.81 5.91
C TYR A 114 5.67 7.47 7.36
N LEU A 115 4.54 6.80 7.61
CA LEU A 115 4.15 6.36 8.97
C LEU A 115 5.14 5.36 9.53
N THR A 116 5.64 4.43 8.71
CA THR A 116 6.65 3.46 9.15
C THR A 116 7.94 4.17 9.57
N LEU A 117 8.46 5.07 8.72
CA LEU A 117 9.67 5.82 9.03
C LEU A 117 9.49 6.72 10.26
N ALA A 118 8.37 7.45 10.32
CA ALA A 118 8.06 8.33 11.44
C ALA A 118 7.89 7.56 12.76
N THR A 119 7.23 6.40 12.73
CA THR A 119 7.07 5.52 13.90
C THR A 119 8.41 5.04 14.42
N LEU A 120 9.27 4.55 13.54
CA LEU A 120 10.60 4.07 13.94
C LEU A 120 11.46 5.22 14.48
N LYS A 121 11.37 6.41 13.89
CA LYS A 121 12.09 7.60 14.39
C LYS A 121 11.58 8.07 15.75
N ALA A 122 10.28 8.12 15.94
CA ALA A 122 9.69 8.47 17.24
C ALA A 122 10.11 7.44 18.30
N TYR A 123 10.08 6.16 17.97
CA TYR A 123 10.52 5.10 18.86
C TYR A 123 12.02 5.21 19.19
N GLU A 124 12.90 5.46 18.21
CA GLU A 124 14.33 5.73 18.44
C GLU A 124 14.54 6.88 19.44
N LEU A 125 13.80 7.99 19.28
CA LEU A 125 13.94 9.16 20.17
C LEU A 125 13.47 8.89 21.60
N LEU A 126 12.45 8.06 21.78
CA LEU A 126 11.88 7.70 23.09
C LEU A 126 12.65 6.60 23.80
N SER A 127 13.26 5.68 23.06
CA SER A 127 13.98 4.51 23.62
C SER A 127 15.48 4.73 23.82
N LYS A 128 16.00 5.94 23.62
CA LYS A 128 17.45 6.27 23.73
C LYS A 128 18.13 5.87 25.04
N ASN A 129 17.39 5.67 26.11
CA ASN A 129 17.91 5.39 27.45
C ASN A 129 17.56 3.96 27.93
N THR A 130 17.09 3.09 27.06
CA THR A 130 16.71 1.72 27.42
C THR A 130 17.28 0.74 26.40
N ASP A 131 17.96 -0.31 26.88
CA ASP A 131 18.42 -1.41 26.04
C ASP A 131 17.30 -2.44 25.78
N ARG A 132 16.11 -2.20 26.33
CA ARG A 132 14.98 -3.11 26.21
C ARG A 132 14.01 -2.61 25.14
N VAL A 133 13.61 -3.52 24.24
CA VAL A 133 12.54 -3.23 23.28
C VAL A 133 11.20 -3.19 24.01
N GLU A 134 10.56 -2.04 24.01
CA GLU A 134 9.25 -1.84 24.60
C GLU A 134 8.20 -1.82 23.48
N HIS A 135 7.57 -2.96 23.22
CA HIS A 135 6.55 -3.10 22.17
C HIS A 135 5.38 -2.13 22.36
N HIS A 136 5.01 -1.85 23.62
CA HIS A 136 3.96 -0.88 23.92
C HIS A 136 4.30 0.51 23.39
N THR A 137 5.50 1.01 23.67
CA THR A 137 5.97 2.31 23.18
C THR A 137 5.95 2.37 21.66
N LEU A 138 6.36 1.30 20.97
CA LEU A 138 6.31 1.23 19.51
C LEU A 138 4.87 1.33 18.98
N VAL A 139 3.93 0.62 19.60
CA VAL A 139 2.49 0.67 19.23
C VAL A 139 1.91 2.06 19.45
N GLU A 140 2.23 2.72 20.57
CA GLU A 140 1.74 4.08 20.86
C GLU A 140 2.38 5.13 19.91
N CYS A 141 3.62 4.96 19.50
CA CYS A 141 4.22 5.78 18.44
C CYS A 141 3.40 5.69 17.14
N TYR A 142 3.11 4.47 16.69
CA TYR A 142 2.32 4.25 15.48
C TYR A 142 0.91 4.84 15.62
N ARG A 143 0.19 4.54 16.69
CA ARG A 143 -1.19 4.99 16.90
C ARG A 143 -1.31 6.52 16.92
N SER A 144 -0.39 7.17 17.59
CA SER A 144 -0.37 8.64 17.67
C SER A 144 -0.13 9.28 16.32
N LEU A 145 0.84 8.77 15.55
CA LEU A 145 1.15 9.30 14.22
C LEU A 145 0.07 8.94 13.20
N ALA A 146 -0.53 7.76 13.31
CA ALA A 146 -1.62 7.33 12.44
C ALA A 146 -2.92 8.11 12.65
N SER A 147 -3.14 8.73 13.82
CA SER A 147 -4.32 9.58 14.05
C SER A 147 -4.38 10.81 13.14
N ASP A 148 -3.22 11.29 12.67
CA ASP A 148 -3.12 12.41 11.74
C ASP A 148 -3.10 11.97 10.25
N ARG A 149 -3.23 10.67 10.00
CA ARG A 149 -3.11 10.09 8.64
C ARG A 149 -4.00 10.79 7.63
N ASP A 150 -5.26 11.00 7.95
CA ASP A 150 -6.25 11.54 7.03
C ASP A 150 -5.98 13.02 6.69
N ASN A 151 -5.30 13.75 7.57
CA ASN A 151 -4.88 15.13 7.33
C ASN A 151 -3.62 15.23 6.45
N ILE A 152 -2.83 14.16 6.36
CA ILE A 152 -1.52 14.15 5.68
C ILE A 152 -1.60 13.49 4.30
N THR A 153 -2.55 12.56 4.11
CA THR A 153 -2.61 11.69 2.93
C THR A 153 -2.87 12.42 1.61
N TYR A 154 -3.32 13.67 1.63
CA TYR A 154 -3.72 14.36 0.40
C TYR A 154 -2.58 15.02 -0.35
N ASP A 155 -1.69 15.75 0.32
CA ASP A 155 -0.63 16.49 -0.36
C ASP A 155 0.48 16.95 0.62
N TYR A 156 0.88 16.11 1.57
CA TYR A 156 1.90 16.49 2.53
C TYR A 156 3.24 16.71 1.84
N GLN A 157 3.64 17.96 1.73
CA GLN A 157 4.93 18.43 1.22
C GLN A 157 5.93 18.72 2.35
N GLY A 158 5.58 18.41 3.60
CA GLY A 158 6.38 18.72 4.78
C GLY A 158 7.52 17.74 5.04
N GLU A 159 8.47 18.16 5.85
CA GLU A 159 9.58 17.32 6.30
C GLU A 159 9.13 16.32 7.37
N LEU A 160 9.50 15.05 7.21
CA LEU A 160 9.17 13.99 8.16
C LEU A 160 9.73 14.24 9.56
N ASN A 161 10.90 14.85 9.68
CA ASN A 161 11.47 15.23 10.99
C ASN A 161 10.56 16.19 11.75
N ARG A 162 9.97 17.19 11.06
CA ARG A 162 9.03 18.14 11.66
C ARG A 162 7.74 17.44 12.08
N PHE A 163 7.23 16.54 11.26
CA PHE A 163 6.05 15.75 11.59
C PHE A 163 6.25 14.91 12.86
N VAL A 164 7.38 14.20 12.96
CA VAL A 164 7.74 13.43 14.16
C VAL A 164 7.89 14.37 15.37
N GLY A 165 8.60 15.50 15.22
CA GLY A 165 8.83 16.46 16.29
C GLY A 165 7.54 17.02 16.87
N ASN A 166 6.58 17.40 16.03
CA ASN A 166 5.29 17.93 16.47
C ASN A 166 4.45 16.93 17.28
N ASN A 167 4.62 15.63 17.03
CA ASN A 167 3.88 14.56 17.71
C ASN A 167 4.60 13.97 18.93
N LEU A 168 5.89 14.29 19.14
CA LEU A 168 6.73 13.60 20.12
C LEU A 168 6.25 13.78 21.56
N ASP A 169 5.82 14.97 21.94
CA ASP A 169 5.33 15.26 23.31
C ASP A 169 4.01 14.57 23.60
N TYR A 170 3.13 14.46 22.60
CA TYR A 170 1.89 13.71 22.71
C TYR A 170 2.17 12.22 22.90
N ILE A 171 3.09 11.66 22.12
CA ILE A 171 3.51 10.26 22.22
C ILE A 171 4.10 9.97 23.61
N LYS A 172 4.99 10.83 24.11
CA LYS A 172 5.56 10.71 25.46
C LYS A 172 4.50 10.65 26.54
N LYS A 173 3.50 11.54 26.48
CA LYS A 173 2.40 11.55 27.47
C LYS A 173 1.60 10.24 27.43
N LYS A 174 1.34 9.69 26.25
CA LYS A 174 0.61 8.42 26.08
C LYS A 174 1.41 7.23 26.57
N SER A 175 2.70 7.14 26.26
CA SER A 175 3.59 6.06 26.72
C SER A 175 3.69 6.03 28.25
N LEU A 176 3.85 7.19 28.90
CA LEU A 176 3.94 7.30 30.36
C LEU A 176 2.62 7.05 31.09
N ALA A 177 1.48 7.25 30.47
CA ALA A 177 0.18 7.04 31.07
C ALA A 177 -0.13 5.55 31.33
N VAL A 178 0.46 4.64 30.57
CA VAL A 178 0.25 3.19 30.70
C VAL A 178 1.15 2.57 31.76
N ASP A 179 2.38 3.06 31.92
CA ASP A 179 3.25 2.61 33.00
C ASP A 179 2.64 2.85 34.39
N ARG A 180 1.85 3.90 34.56
CA ARG A 180 1.15 4.19 35.82
C ARG A 180 -0.04 3.23 36.10
N ASN A 181 -0.67 2.71 35.07
CA ASN A 181 -1.80 1.77 35.21
C ASN A 181 -1.35 0.32 35.34
N SER A 182 -0.14 -0.04 34.91
CA SER A 182 0.43 -1.39 35.10
C SER A 182 1.13 -1.59 36.43
N ALA A 183 1.37 -0.52 37.19
CA ALA A 183 1.97 -0.59 38.52
C ALA A 183 0.93 -0.74 39.66
N SER A 184 -0.35 -0.88 39.32
CA SER A 184 -1.47 -1.00 40.28
C SER A 184 -2.25 -2.33 40.17
N ILE A 185 -1.56 -3.43 39.86
CA ILE A 185 -2.05 -4.81 39.99
C ILE A 185 -1.12 -5.61 40.87
#